data_712bb215debe7527a84d1e57094e0316
#
_entry.id   712bb215debe7527a84d1e57094e0316
#
_cell.length_a   1.000
_cell.length_b   1.000
_cell.length_c   1.000
_cell.angle_alpha   90.00
_cell.angle_beta   90.00
_cell.angle_gamma   90.00
#
_symmetry.space_group_name_H-M   'P 1'
#
loop_
_entity.id
_entity.type
_entity.pdbx_description
1 polymer ?
#
loop_
_entity_poly.entity_id
_entity_poly.type
_entity_poly.pdbx_seq_one_letter_code
_entity_poly.pdbx_strand_id
1 'polypeptide(L)'
;AGGWRLGFLAVPKKLNKFLSSLKSLASESYSTVNTPTQFAAVEAYEGDYSDYKLKVRGILNAVGNYVYSNLKSNKILINPPQGAFYLMPEFKNSKYKSSAKLCEAILKDTGVAMLPGSDFGFKPKKMLTRLSYTDFDGKEFFRNVSNYNSISEEMVKRYAPNVVEGVSKLSNWAKNL
;
A
#
# COMPACT_ATOMS: atom_id res chain seq x y z
N ALA A 1 -3.00 10.37 7.91
CA ALA A 1 -4.29 10.24 8.65
C ALA A 1 -5.18 9.08 8.16
N GLY A 2 -4.62 8.12 7.42
CA GLY A 2 -5.37 6.96 6.88
C GLY A 2 -6.08 6.11 7.96
N GLY A 3 -5.52 6.05 9.18
CA GLY A 3 -6.13 5.35 10.32
C GLY A 3 -7.42 5.99 10.84
N TRP A 4 -7.69 7.24 10.50
CA TRP A 4 -8.93 7.92 10.90
C TRP A 4 -10.15 7.50 10.08
N ARG A 5 -9.94 6.73 9.02
CA ARG A 5 -10.98 6.07 8.23
C ARG A 5 -12.02 7.05 7.65
N LEU A 6 -11.59 8.20 7.17
CA LEU A 6 -12.42 9.17 6.48
C LEU A 6 -11.94 9.33 5.04
N GLY A 7 -12.88 9.39 4.11
CA GLY A 7 -12.69 9.75 2.72
C GLY A 7 -13.88 10.55 2.23
N PHE A 8 -13.78 11.15 1.05
CA PHE A 8 -14.88 11.86 0.43
C PHE A 8 -15.05 11.46 -1.04
N LEU A 9 -16.25 11.65 -1.54
CA LEU A 9 -16.58 11.47 -2.94
C LEU A 9 -17.15 12.77 -3.51
N ALA A 10 -16.47 13.34 -4.49
CA ALA A 10 -16.96 14.50 -5.24
C ALA A 10 -17.70 14.04 -6.50
N VAL A 11 -18.97 14.40 -6.61
CA VAL A 11 -19.83 13.99 -7.74
C VAL A 11 -20.18 15.23 -8.56
N PRO A 12 -19.97 15.23 -9.88
CA PRO A 12 -20.36 16.34 -10.76
C PRO A 12 -21.88 16.60 -10.69
N LYS A 13 -22.30 17.88 -10.80
CA LYS A 13 -23.73 18.29 -10.73
C LYS A 13 -24.63 17.50 -11.68
N LYS A 14 -24.15 17.16 -12.89
CA LYS A 14 -24.89 16.36 -13.87
C LYS A 14 -25.25 14.94 -13.39
N LEU A 15 -24.62 14.46 -12.32
CA LEU A 15 -24.86 13.13 -11.72
C LEU A 15 -25.61 13.20 -10.38
N ASN A 16 -26.38 14.25 -10.13
CA ASN A 16 -27.11 14.41 -8.86
C ASN A 16 -28.03 13.23 -8.51
N LYS A 17 -28.68 12.61 -9.51
CA LYS A 17 -29.50 11.41 -9.27
C LYS A 17 -28.64 10.24 -8.71
N PHE A 18 -27.45 10.05 -9.25
CA PHE A 18 -26.49 9.08 -8.76
C PHE A 18 -26.02 9.39 -7.32
N LEU A 19 -25.74 10.66 -7.03
CA LEU A 19 -25.38 11.10 -5.67
C LEU A 19 -26.52 10.81 -4.67
N SER A 20 -27.78 11.04 -5.05
CA SER A 20 -28.93 10.74 -4.19
C SER A 20 -29.02 9.23 -3.88
N SER A 21 -28.85 8.39 -4.88
CA SER A 21 -28.85 6.93 -4.69
C SER A 21 -27.70 6.46 -3.79
N LEU A 22 -26.49 7.07 -3.96
CA LEU A 22 -25.35 6.78 -3.10
C LEU A 22 -25.59 7.19 -1.64
N LYS A 23 -26.23 8.34 -1.39
CA LYS A 23 -26.60 8.77 -0.04
C LYS A 23 -27.55 7.80 0.63
N SER A 24 -28.56 7.34 -0.09
CA SER A 24 -29.51 6.32 0.43
C SER A 24 -28.77 5.01 0.75
N LEU A 25 -27.93 4.54 -0.16
CA LEU A 25 -27.14 3.32 0.07
C LEU A 25 -26.19 3.46 1.26
N ALA A 26 -25.54 4.60 1.41
CA ALA A 26 -24.64 4.89 2.54
C ALA A 26 -25.39 4.86 3.87
N SER A 27 -26.59 5.46 3.93
CA SER A 27 -27.45 5.45 5.12
C SER A 27 -27.79 4.04 5.59
N GLU A 28 -28.06 3.13 4.66
CA GLU A 28 -28.45 1.75 4.95
C GLU A 28 -27.23 0.82 5.16
N SER A 29 -26.02 1.25 4.82
CA SER A 29 -24.82 0.39 4.91
C SER A 29 -23.98 0.71 6.13
N TYR A 30 -23.42 1.92 6.20
CA TYR A 30 -22.44 2.34 7.22
C TYR A 30 -22.81 3.66 7.92
N SER A 31 -23.94 4.28 7.57
CA SER A 31 -24.45 5.56 8.06
C SER A 31 -23.52 6.73 7.75
N THR A 32 -22.53 6.96 8.60
CA THR A 32 -21.62 8.11 8.46
C THR A 32 -20.30 7.87 9.21
N VAL A 33 -19.32 8.70 8.92
CA VAL A 33 -18.08 8.80 9.71
C VAL A 33 -18.41 9.49 11.04
N ASN A 34 -17.74 9.11 12.12
CA ASN A 34 -17.95 9.72 13.42
C ASN A 34 -17.69 11.24 13.41
N THR A 35 -18.47 11.98 14.15
CA THR A 35 -18.45 13.45 14.19
C THR A 35 -17.08 14.06 14.51
N PRO A 36 -16.33 13.59 15.53
CA PRO A 36 -14.99 14.12 15.80
C PRO A 36 -14.04 14.03 14.60
N THR A 37 -14.09 12.93 13.85
CA THR A 37 -13.27 12.77 12.64
C THR A 37 -13.69 13.74 11.52
N GLN A 38 -14.98 14.04 11.39
CA GLN A 38 -15.46 15.03 10.43
C GLN A 38 -14.91 16.43 10.73
N PHE A 39 -14.93 16.85 11.99
CA PHE A 39 -14.33 18.14 12.39
C PHE A 39 -12.81 18.17 12.17
N ALA A 40 -12.10 17.10 12.53
CA ALA A 40 -10.67 16.99 12.27
C ALA A 40 -10.34 17.04 10.76
N ALA A 41 -11.23 16.55 9.90
CA ALA A 41 -11.06 16.61 8.46
C ALA A 41 -11.13 18.05 7.90
N VAL A 42 -11.92 18.94 8.51
CA VAL A 42 -11.96 20.36 8.11
C VAL A 42 -10.55 20.94 8.20
N GLU A 43 -9.90 20.80 9.35
CA GLU A 43 -8.52 21.24 9.56
C GLU A 43 -7.55 20.60 8.55
N ALA A 44 -7.68 19.29 8.34
CA ALA A 44 -6.80 18.55 7.43
C ALA A 44 -6.94 18.97 5.96
N TYR A 45 -8.11 19.46 5.53
CA TYR A 45 -8.34 19.91 4.15
C TYR A 45 -8.11 21.41 3.94
N GLU A 46 -8.25 22.23 4.98
CA GLU A 46 -8.02 23.68 4.92
C GLU A 46 -6.55 24.05 5.19
N GLY A 47 -5.83 23.25 5.98
CA GLY A 47 -4.43 23.50 6.33
C GLY A 47 -3.45 23.27 5.17
N ASP A 48 -2.36 24.04 5.16
CA ASP A 48 -1.24 23.79 4.25
C ASP A 48 -0.27 22.76 4.81
N TYR A 49 -0.31 21.56 4.26
CA TYR A 49 0.57 20.44 4.59
C TYR A 49 1.51 20.07 3.43
N SER A 50 1.87 21.04 2.59
CA SER A 50 2.65 20.81 1.37
C SER A 50 4.00 20.16 1.68
N ASP A 51 4.76 20.68 2.64
CA ASP A 51 6.06 20.12 3.04
C ASP A 51 5.92 18.70 3.60
N TYR A 52 4.93 18.47 4.46
CA TYR A 52 4.63 17.14 4.97
C TYR A 52 4.33 16.16 3.84
N LYS A 53 3.46 16.55 2.92
CA LYS A 53 3.08 15.70 1.76
C LYS A 53 4.28 15.38 0.87
N LEU A 54 5.12 16.38 0.57
CA LEU A 54 6.32 16.18 -0.24
C LEU A 54 7.29 15.20 0.42
N LYS A 55 7.53 15.37 1.71
CA LYS A 55 8.43 14.52 2.49
C LYS A 55 7.94 13.08 2.59
N VAL A 56 6.65 12.88 2.92
CA VAL A 56 6.04 11.54 2.99
C VAL A 56 6.05 10.86 1.61
N ARG A 57 5.75 11.60 0.54
CA ARG A 57 5.82 11.07 -0.83
C ARG A 57 7.23 10.66 -1.20
N GLY A 58 8.24 11.43 -0.83
CA GLY A 58 9.65 11.09 -1.05
C GLY A 58 10.04 9.79 -0.36
N ILE A 59 9.69 9.64 0.93
CA ILE A 59 9.93 8.42 1.70
C ILE A 59 9.25 7.21 1.07
N LEU A 60 7.94 7.30 0.81
CA LEU A 60 7.18 6.19 0.23
C LEU A 60 7.67 5.82 -1.18
N ASN A 61 8.06 6.80 -1.98
CA ASN A 61 8.66 6.57 -3.29
C ASN A 61 10.00 5.83 -3.18
N ALA A 62 10.88 6.24 -2.27
CA ALA A 62 12.17 5.59 -2.06
C ALA A 62 12.01 4.13 -1.60
N VAL A 63 11.17 3.89 -0.57
CA VAL A 63 10.90 2.54 -0.07
C VAL A 63 10.22 1.69 -1.13
N GLY A 64 9.21 2.21 -1.83
CA GLY A 64 8.50 1.49 -2.88
C GLY A 64 9.40 1.10 -4.06
N ASN A 65 10.29 2.00 -4.49
CA ASN A 65 11.28 1.70 -5.53
C ASN A 65 12.32 0.68 -5.07
N TYR A 66 12.75 0.74 -3.81
CA TYR A 66 13.60 -0.30 -3.22
C TYR A 66 12.94 -1.69 -3.31
N VAL A 67 11.68 -1.78 -2.87
CA VAL A 67 10.91 -3.04 -2.94
C VAL A 67 10.77 -3.52 -4.38
N TYR A 68 10.39 -2.62 -5.30
CA TYR A 68 10.26 -2.94 -6.72
C TYR A 68 11.56 -3.50 -7.30
N SER A 69 12.68 -2.80 -7.11
CA SER A 69 13.97 -3.15 -7.69
C SER A 69 14.51 -4.49 -7.17
N ASN A 70 14.24 -4.80 -5.89
CA ASN A 70 14.74 -6.02 -5.24
C ASN A 70 13.80 -7.23 -5.37
N LEU A 71 12.52 -7.03 -5.77
CA LEU A 71 11.58 -8.12 -6.04
C LEU A 71 11.44 -8.46 -7.51
N LYS A 72 11.62 -7.48 -8.42
CA LYS A 72 11.48 -7.69 -9.87
C LYS A 72 12.46 -8.77 -10.35
N SER A 73 11.90 -9.83 -10.93
CA SER A 73 12.69 -10.97 -11.44
C SER A 73 11.90 -11.72 -12.52
N ASN A 74 12.50 -12.76 -13.08
CA ASN A 74 11.79 -13.68 -13.97
C ASN A 74 10.69 -14.51 -13.28
N LYS A 75 10.73 -14.60 -11.95
CA LYS A 75 9.73 -15.29 -11.11
C LYS A 75 8.65 -14.35 -10.55
N ILE A 76 8.93 -13.06 -10.44
CA ILE A 76 8.01 -12.05 -9.88
C ILE A 76 7.84 -10.93 -10.90
N LEU A 77 6.63 -10.86 -11.47
CA LEU A 77 6.20 -9.72 -12.28
C LEU A 77 5.62 -8.66 -11.36
N ILE A 78 6.18 -7.47 -11.40
CA ILE A 78 5.78 -6.34 -10.56
C ILE A 78 5.95 -5.04 -11.36
N ASN A 79 5.04 -4.10 -11.18
CA ASN A 79 5.14 -2.76 -11.76
C ASN A 79 5.77 -1.79 -10.76
N PRO A 80 6.47 -0.74 -11.21
CA PRO A 80 6.99 0.29 -10.32
C PRO A 80 5.86 1.00 -9.59
N PRO A 81 6.10 1.51 -8.37
CA PRO A 81 5.10 2.25 -7.62
C PRO A 81 4.73 3.56 -8.35
N GLN A 82 3.43 3.81 -8.49
CA GLN A 82 2.90 5.05 -9.07
C GLN A 82 2.19 5.92 -8.02
N GLY A 83 1.98 5.40 -6.82
CA GLY A 83 1.34 6.07 -5.70
C GLY A 83 0.97 5.10 -4.59
N ALA A 84 0.39 5.62 -3.50
CA ALA A 84 0.05 4.88 -2.30
C ALA A 84 1.27 4.18 -1.66
N PHE A 85 1.05 3.06 -1.01
CA PHE A 85 2.06 2.26 -0.31
C PHE A 85 1.85 0.75 -0.51
N TYR A 86 1.31 0.39 -1.69
CA TYR A 86 1.07 -0.99 -2.09
C TYR A 86 1.73 -1.31 -3.42
N LEU A 87 2.22 -2.53 -3.55
CA LEU A 87 2.62 -3.13 -4.81
C LEU A 87 1.83 -4.41 -5.03
N MET A 88 1.68 -4.80 -6.30
CA MET A 88 0.92 -5.98 -6.69
C MET A 88 1.83 -6.99 -7.42
N PRO A 89 2.73 -7.70 -6.70
CA PRO A 89 3.55 -8.72 -7.31
C PRO A 89 2.72 -9.94 -7.75
N GLU A 90 3.00 -10.42 -8.97
CA GLU A 90 2.47 -11.67 -9.52
C GLU A 90 3.57 -12.70 -9.59
N PHE A 91 3.40 -13.84 -8.92
CA PHE A 91 4.38 -14.94 -8.87
C PHE A 91 4.17 -15.90 -10.03
N LYS A 92 5.18 -16.02 -10.90
CA LYS A 92 5.15 -16.88 -12.09
C LYS A 92 5.56 -18.30 -11.73
N ASN A 93 5.07 -19.26 -12.53
CA ASN A 93 5.40 -20.69 -12.40
C ASN A 93 5.12 -21.26 -11.01
N SER A 94 4.15 -20.69 -10.30
CA SER A 94 3.78 -21.12 -8.96
C SER A 94 3.05 -22.47 -8.99
N LYS A 95 3.46 -23.38 -8.11
CA LYS A 95 2.80 -24.69 -7.88
C LYS A 95 1.48 -24.59 -7.10
N TYR A 96 1.17 -23.41 -6.58
CA TYR A 96 -0.02 -23.21 -5.76
C TYR A 96 -1.28 -23.08 -6.60
N LYS A 97 -2.41 -23.56 -6.06
CA LYS A 97 -3.70 -23.62 -6.76
C LYS A 97 -4.45 -22.28 -6.77
N SER A 98 -4.10 -21.37 -5.84
CA SER A 98 -4.75 -20.05 -5.71
C SER A 98 -3.82 -19.04 -5.03
N SER A 99 -4.11 -17.74 -5.26
CA SER A 99 -3.41 -16.64 -4.60
C SER A 99 -3.53 -16.71 -3.06
N ALA A 100 -4.64 -17.22 -2.52
CA ALA A 100 -4.79 -17.43 -1.07
C ALA A 100 -3.79 -18.47 -0.55
N LYS A 101 -3.70 -19.64 -1.22
CA LYS A 101 -2.72 -20.69 -0.83
C LYS A 101 -1.26 -20.23 -1.02
N LEU A 102 -1.02 -19.40 -2.01
CA LEU A 102 0.29 -18.76 -2.18
C LEU A 102 0.61 -17.85 -0.99
N CYS A 103 -0.32 -16.97 -0.58
CA CYS A 103 -0.12 -16.08 0.57
C CYS A 103 0.08 -16.85 1.89
N GLU A 104 -0.68 -17.92 2.13
CA GLU A 104 -0.49 -18.79 3.29
C GLU A 104 0.93 -19.39 3.33
N ALA A 105 1.42 -19.88 2.19
CA ALA A 105 2.76 -20.44 2.09
C ALA A 105 3.86 -19.39 2.29
N ILE A 106 3.73 -18.21 1.66
CA ILE A 106 4.66 -17.10 1.85
C ILE A 106 4.72 -16.71 3.33
N LEU A 107 3.58 -16.53 3.99
CA LEU A 107 3.54 -16.17 5.40
C LEU A 107 4.22 -17.24 6.28
N LYS A 108 3.92 -18.51 6.04
CA LYS A 108 4.50 -19.62 6.79
C LYS A 108 6.01 -19.70 6.64
N ASP A 109 6.52 -19.55 5.42
CA ASP A 109 7.92 -19.83 5.10
C ASP A 109 8.83 -18.61 5.31
N THR A 110 8.28 -17.38 5.20
CA THR A 110 9.07 -16.13 5.22
C THR A 110 8.70 -15.18 6.36
N GLY A 111 7.52 -15.34 6.95
CA GLY A 111 6.95 -14.36 7.89
C GLY A 111 6.37 -13.11 7.21
N VAL A 112 6.40 -13.02 5.87
CA VAL A 112 5.87 -11.86 5.13
C VAL A 112 4.37 -12.03 4.91
N ALA A 113 3.57 -11.15 5.50
CA ALA A 113 2.12 -11.13 5.31
C ALA A 113 1.74 -10.40 4.02
N MET A 114 1.00 -11.07 3.15
CA MET A 114 0.46 -10.52 1.91
C MET A 114 -1.03 -10.85 1.80
N LEU A 115 -1.77 -10.04 1.04
CA LEU A 115 -3.17 -10.32 0.75
C LEU A 115 -3.32 -10.92 -0.65
N PRO A 116 -4.18 -11.95 -0.82
CA PRO A 116 -4.38 -12.58 -2.13
C PRO A 116 -5.13 -11.65 -3.07
N GLY A 117 -4.77 -11.68 -4.35
CA GLY A 117 -5.44 -10.88 -5.39
C GLY A 117 -6.93 -11.18 -5.52
N SER A 118 -7.38 -12.39 -5.14
CA SER A 118 -8.80 -12.75 -5.13
C SER A 118 -9.66 -11.82 -4.26
N ASP A 119 -9.11 -11.28 -3.17
CA ASP A 119 -9.82 -10.34 -2.28
C ASP A 119 -10.03 -8.95 -2.94
N PHE A 120 -9.38 -8.73 -4.08
CA PHE A 120 -9.47 -7.51 -4.89
C PHE A 120 -10.12 -7.76 -6.26
N GLY A 121 -10.91 -8.84 -6.39
CA GLY A 121 -11.67 -9.16 -7.60
C GLY A 121 -10.89 -9.86 -8.71
N PHE A 122 -9.63 -10.25 -8.49
CA PHE A 122 -8.89 -11.06 -9.46
C PHE A 122 -9.25 -12.54 -9.36
N LYS A 123 -9.08 -13.26 -10.48
CA LYS A 123 -9.31 -14.71 -10.50
C LYS A 123 -8.40 -15.41 -9.48
N PRO A 124 -8.90 -16.34 -8.64
CA PRO A 124 -8.08 -17.03 -7.62
C PRO A 124 -6.83 -17.71 -8.17
N LYS A 125 -6.89 -18.22 -9.41
CA LYS A 125 -5.75 -18.86 -10.10
C LYS A 125 -4.67 -17.88 -10.54
N LYS A 126 -4.94 -16.56 -10.55
CA LYS A 126 -3.92 -15.55 -10.80
C LYS A 126 -3.08 -15.38 -9.54
N MET A 127 -1.82 -15.74 -9.60
CA MET A 127 -0.90 -15.69 -8.44
C MET A 127 -0.48 -14.25 -8.12
N LEU A 128 -1.44 -13.33 -8.19
CA LEU A 128 -1.30 -11.93 -7.85
C LEU A 128 -1.55 -11.74 -6.36
N THR A 129 -0.75 -10.90 -5.73
CA THR A 129 -0.84 -10.61 -4.30
C THR A 129 -0.73 -9.11 -4.07
N ARG A 130 -1.20 -8.60 -2.92
CA ARG A 130 -0.97 -7.20 -2.51
C ARG A 130 0.03 -7.16 -1.36
N LEU A 131 1.14 -6.48 -1.56
CA LEU A 131 2.18 -6.21 -0.60
C LEU A 131 2.09 -4.76 -0.11
N SER A 132 1.98 -4.55 1.20
CA SER A 132 2.22 -3.25 1.84
C SER A 132 3.70 -3.11 2.20
N TYR A 133 4.27 -1.92 1.99
CA TYR A 133 5.69 -1.68 2.30
C TYR A 133 5.88 -0.59 3.37
N THR A 134 4.99 -0.55 4.37
CA THR A 134 5.00 0.47 5.42
C THR A 134 5.41 -0.06 6.80
N ASP A 135 6.03 -1.24 6.87
CA ASP A 135 6.52 -1.80 8.14
C ASP A 135 7.86 -1.16 8.54
N PHE A 136 7.79 0.11 8.96
CA PHE A 136 8.91 0.88 9.48
C PHE A 136 8.44 2.02 10.38
N ASP A 137 9.31 2.56 11.24
CA ASP A 137 9.01 3.75 12.02
C ASP A 137 8.98 5.00 11.12
N GLY A 138 7.79 5.33 10.64
CA GLY A 138 7.58 6.48 9.76
C GLY A 138 7.94 7.82 10.42
N LYS A 139 7.82 7.94 11.74
CA LYS A 139 8.18 9.16 12.49
C LYS A 139 9.68 9.34 12.55
N GLU A 140 10.41 8.26 12.81
CA GLU A 140 11.86 8.26 12.82
C GLU A 140 12.42 8.58 11.44
N PHE A 141 11.94 7.88 10.40
CA PHE A 141 12.35 8.13 9.04
C PHE A 141 12.07 9.59 8.63
N PHE A 142 10.86 10.09 8.91
CA PHE A 142 10.46 11.47 8.59
C PHE A 142 11.38 12.52 9.24
N ARG A 143 11.77 12.33 10.49
CA ARG A 143 12.65 13.26 11.23
C ARG A 143 14.07 13.33 10.65
N ASN A 144 14.55 12.22 10.10
CA ASN A 144 15.93 12.09 9.62
C ASN A 144 16.09 12.37 8.12
N VAL A 145 15.00 12.64 7.40
CA VAL A 145 15.08 13.07 6.00
C VAL A 145 15.18 14.58 5.91
N SER A 146 16.34 15.06 5.49
CA SER A 146 16.57 16.48 5.18
C SER A 146 16.25 16.83 3.71
N ASN A 147 16.49 15.89 2.79
CA ASN A 147 16.21 16.07 1.37
C ASN A 147 15.35 14.91 0.85
N TYR A 148 14.05 15.16 0.70
CA TYR A 148 13.07 14.18 0.23
C TYR A 148 13.17 13.84 -1.26
N ASN A 149 13.93 14.63 -2.05
CA ASN A 149 14.15 14.37 -3.47
C ASN A 149 15.31 13.40 -3.74
N SER A 150 16.14 13.13 -2.73
CA SER A 150 17.34 12.29 -2.85
C SER A 150 17.52 11.36 -1.63
N ILE A 151 16.52 10.53 -1.37
CA ILE A 151 16.63 9.50 -0.31
C ILE A 151 17.40 8.32 -0.87
N SER A 152 18.57 8.05 -0.30
CA SER A 152 19.44 6.97 -0.74
C SER A 152 18.95 5.59 -0.29
N GLU A 153 19.46 4.54 -0.96
CA GLU A 153 19.19 3.17 -0.56
C GLU A 153 19.68 2.84 0.85
N GLU A 154 20.81 3.44 1.28
CA GLU A 154 21.32 3.30 2.64
C GLU A 154 20.35 3.86 3.68
N MET A 155 19.68 4.97 3.38
CA MET A 155 18.64 5.51 4.23
C MET A 155 17.45 4.57 4.32
N VAL A 156 17.03 3.96 3.21
CA VAL A 156 15.96 2.96 3.23
C VAL A 156 16.37 1.75 4.08
N LYS A 157 17.57 1.23 3.92
CA LYS A 157 18.10 0.11 4.72
C LYS A 157 18.16 0.45 6.21
N ARG A 158 18.52 1.67 6.54
CA ARG A 158 18.64 2.14 7.94
C ARG A 158 17.29 2.34 8.61
N TYR A 159 16.34 2.98 7.92
CA TYR A 159 15.07 3.42 8.52
C TYR A 159 13.86 2.54 8.19
N ALA A 160 14.01 1.57 7.28
CA ALA A 160 12.99 0.58 6.97
C ALA A 160 13.55 -0.87 7.01
N PRO A 161 14.24 -1.29 8.09
CA PRO A 161 14.94 -2.57 8.14
C PRO A 161 14.00 -3.77 7.97
N ASN A 162 12.78 -3.72 8.53
CA ASN A 162 11.80 -4.80 8.38
C ASN A 162 11.37 -4.99 6.92
N VAL A 163 11.19 -3.88 6.19
CA VAL A 163 10.88 -3.94 4.75
C VAL A 163 12.04 -4.56 3.99
N VAL A 164 13.28 -4.17 4.29
CA VAL A 164 14.49 -4.70 3.67
C VAL A 164 14.62 -6.20 3.91
N GLU A 165 14.44 -6.65 5.15
CA GLU A 165 14.47 -8.05 5.53
C GLU A 165 13.36 -8.85 4.84
N GLY A 166 12.13 -8.35 4.88
CA GLY A 166 10.97 -8.98 4.25
C GLY A 166 11.15 -9.17 2.74
N VAL A 167 11.67 -8.14 2.06
CA VAL A 167 11.98 -8.18 0.62
C VAL A 167 13.06 -9.23 0.31
N SER A 168 14.12 -9.28 1.12
CA SER A 168 15.19 -10.27 0.96
C SER A 168 14.68 -11.70 1.12
N LYS A 169 13.90 -11.96 2.17
CA LYS A 169 13.26 -13.28 2.41
C LYS A 169 12.34 -13.67 1.26
N LEU A 170 11.50 -12.76 0.80
CA LEU A 170 10.53 -13.00 -0.26
C LEU A 170 11.23 -13.25 -1.61
N SER A 171 12.25 -12.47 -1.94
CA SER A 171 13.06 -12.65 -3.15
C SER A 171 13.77 -14.01 -3.16
N ASN A 172 14.37 -14.41 -2.03
CA ASN A 172 15.04 -15.71 -1.92
C ASN A 172 14.05 -16.87 -1.98
N TRP A 173 12.91 -16.76 -1.31
CA TRP A 173 11.85 -17.77 -1.36
C TRP A 173 11.34 -17.99 -2.79
N ALA A 174 11.16 -16.93 -3.56
CA ALA A 174 10.64 -16.98 -4.92
C ALA A 174 11.60 -17.71 -5.91
N LYS A 175 12.89 -17.79 -5.61
CA LYS A 175 13.85 -18.55 -6.46
C LYS A 175 13.51 -20.04 -6.52
N ASN A 176 12.81 -20.55 -5.50
CA ASN A 176 12.44 -21.97 -5.37
C ASN A 176 11.02 -22.30 -5.90
N LEU A 177 10.39 -21.35 -6.60
CA LEU A 177 9.09 -21.55 -7.27
C LEU A 177 9.22 -22.27 -8.61
#